data_2c8720f757e8d149d0b1a323e12fbc45
#
_entry.id   2c8720f757e8d149d0b1a323e12fbc45
#
_cell.length_a   1.000
_cell.length_b   1.000
_cell.length_c   1.000
_cell.angle_alpha   90.00
_cell.angle_beta   90.00
_cell.angle_gamma   90.00
#
_symmetry.space_group_name_H-M   'P 1'
#
loop_
_entity.id
_entity.type
_entity.pdbx_description
1 polymer ?
#
loop_
_entity_poly.entity_id
_entity_poly.type
_entity_poly.pdbx_seq_one_letter_code
_entity_poly.pdbx_strand_id
1 'polypeptide(L)'
;MQLRQSCPICGGDVIPSPRYPLYLCASCVARASDRDGHLLSFANASLSGGFIARYTHSGAPYSSHDCYVDGVACRADEARFGGIVIQANEALERGRH
;
A
#
# COMPACT_ATOMS: atom_id res chain seq x y z
N MET A 1 18.08 -21.84 -2.74
CA MET A 1 18.00 -20.69 -1.84
C MET A 1 16.57 -20.21 -1.69
N GLN A 2 16.13 -20.09 -0.48
CA GLN A 2 14.77 -19.65 -0.18
C GLN A 2 14.74 -18.13 -0.02
N LEU A 3 13.92 -17.48 -0.83
CA LEU A 3 13.73 -16.05 -0.69
C LEU A 3 12.62 -15.78 0.30
N ARG A 4 12.80 -14.77 1.11
CA ARG A 4 11.80 -14.35 2.07
C ARG A 4 11.58 -12.87 1.95
N GLN A 5 10.34 -12.47 2.18
CA GLN A 5 9.99 -11.06 2.16
C GLN A 5 9.01 -10.80 3.28
N SER A 6 9.15 -9.66 3.91
CA SER A 6 8.29 -9.28 5.03
C SER A 6 7.57 -8.00 4.71
N CYS A 7 6.36 -7.88 5.26
CA CYS A 7 5.63 -6.61 5.19
C CYS A 7 6.44 -5.55 5.93
N PRO A 8 6.73 -4.41 5.29
CA PRO A 8 7.56 -3.39 5.93
C PRO A 8 6.88 -2.71 7.13
N ILE A 9 5.57 -2.90 7.31
CA ILE A 9 4.86 -2.27 8.42
C ILE A 9 4.81 -3.19 9.63
N CYS A 10 4.31 -4.41 9.48
CA CYS A 10 4.10 -5.32 10.61
C CYS A 10 5.14 -6.42 10.72
N GLY A 11 5.98 -6.59 9.71
CA GLY A 11 7.00 -7.64 9.74
C GLY A 11 6.50 -9.02 9.41
N GLY A 12 5.20 -9.18 9.11
CA GLY A 12 4.66 -10.49 8.77
C GLY A 12 5.17 -10.96 7.41
N ASP A 13 5.26 -12.27 7.24
CA ASP A 13 5.73 -12.83 5.99
C ASP A 13 4.74 -12.57 4.86
N VAL A 14 5.27 -12.22 3.70
CA VAL A 14 4.47 -12.08 2.48
C VAL A 14 5.15 -12.87 1.38
N ILE A 15 4.41 -13.11 0.31
CA ILE A 15 4.96 -13.81 -0.85
C ILE A 15 6.03 -12.92 -1.48
N PRO A 16 7.24 -13.43 -1.67
CA PRO A 16 8.31 -12.61 -2.25
C PRO A 16 7.94 -12.07 -3.62
N SER A 17 8.23 -10.79 -3.83
CA SER A 17 7.96 -10.13 -5.10
C SER A 17 9.11 -9.20 -5.44
N PRO A 18 10.00 -9.59 -6.37
CA PRO A 18 11.09 -8.70 -6.76
C PRO A 18 10.60 -7.38 -7.36
N ARG A 19 9.42 -7.41 -7.99
CA ARG A 19 8.85 -6.20 -8.59
C ARG A 19 8.38 -5.21 -7.54
N TYR A 20 7.89 -5.71 -6.40
CA TYR A 20 7.34 -4.87 -5.35
C TYR A 20 8.01 -5.20 -4.01
N PRO A 21 9.28 -4.81 -3.85
CA PRO A 21 10.04 -5.26 -2.68
C PRO A 21 9.55 -4.71 -1.34
N LEU A 22 8.74 -3.66 -1.36
CA LEU A 22 8.26 -3.04 -0.13
C LEU A 22 6.75 -3.08 -0.01
N TYR A 23 6.09 -4.05 -0.66
CA TYR A 23 4.64 -4.08 -0.60
C TYR A 23 4.13 -4.57 0.75
N LEU A 24 2.96 -4.05 1.13
CA LEU A 24 2.35 -4.33 2.41
C LEU A 24 1.45 -5.56 2.33
N CYS A 25 1.33 -6.27 3.46
CA CYS A 25 0.38 -7.37 3.54
C CYS A 25 -1.06 -6.83 3.56
N ALA A 26 -2.03 -7.74 3.32
CA ALA A 26 -3.43 -7.34 3.20
C ALA A 26 -3.97 -6.66 4.45
N SER A 27 -3.59 -7.11 5.64
CA SER A 27 -4.11 -6.49 6.86
C SER A 27 -3.56 -5.07 7.06
N CYS A 28 -2.35 -4.79 6.62
CA CYS A 28 -1.82 -3.45 6.69
C CYS A 28 -2.45 -2.55 5.65
N VAL A 29 -2.67 -3.06 4.44
CA VAL A 29 -3.33 -2.30 3.39
C VAL A 29 -4.71 -1.83 3.84
N ALA A 30 -5.42 -2.65 4.62
CA ALA A 30 -6.75 -2.29 5.09
C ALA A 30 -6.76 -1.07 6.02
N ARG A 31 -5.60 -0.67 6.52
CA ARG A 31 -5.48 0.49 7.40
C ARG A 31 -4.93 1.73 6.71
N ALA A 32 -4.81 1.70 5.37
CA ALA A 32 -4.30 2.85 4.64
C ALA A 32 -5.21 4.06 4.83
N SER A 33 -4.61 5.20 5.06
CA SER A 33 -5.36 6.43 5.35
C SER A 33 -4.69 7.63 4.70
N ASP A 34 -5.39 8.76 4.74
CA ASP A 34 -4.77 10.03 4.38
C ASP A 34 -3.95 10.52 5.58
N ARG A 35 -3.37 11.72 5.45
CA ARG A 35 -2.52 12.27 6.49
C ARG A 35 -3.25 12.44 7.82
N ASP A 36 -4.55 12.65 7.77
CA ASP A 36 -5.36 12.90 8.96
C ASP A 36 -5.98 11.64 9.55
N GLY A 37 -5.69 10.49 8.97
CA GLY A 37 -6.19 9.22 9.49
C GLY A 37 -7.50 8.75 8.91
N HIS A 38 -8.02 9.41 7.89
CA HIS A 38 -9.25 8.99 7.23
C HIS A 38 -8.97 7.82 6.29
N LEU A 39 -9.64 6.70 6.50
CA LEU A 39 -9.39 5.49 5.73
C LEU A 39 -9.65 5.67 4.24
N LEU A 40 -8.80 5.06 3.44
CA LEU A 40 -8.85 5.13 1.99
C LEU A 40 -9.09 3.74 1.41
N SER A 41 -9.75 3.72 0.26
CA SER A 41 -9.97 2.51 -0.51
C SER A 41 -9.41 2.72 -1.91
N PHE A 42 -8.79 1.70 -2.46
CA PHE A 42 -8.16 1.78 -3.76
C PHE A 42 -8.67 0.68 -4.67
N ALA A 43 -8.77 0.98 -5.96
CA ALA A 43 -9.25 0.01 -6.93
C ALA A 43 -8.76 0.38 -8.33
N ASN A 44 -8.93 -0.55 -9.26
CA ASN A 44 -8.72 -0.21 -10.67
C ASN A 44 -9.92 0.57 -11.17
N ALA A 45 -9.67 1.50 -12.08
CA ALA A 45 -10.73 2.36 -12.62
C ALA A 45 -11.68 1.59 -13.51
N SER A 46 -11.20 0.54 -14.18
CA SER A 46 -11.99 -0.27 -15.08
C SER A 46 -11.38 -1.64 -15.21
N LEU A 47 -12.01 -2.51 -15.98
CA LEU A 47 -11.47 -3.84 -16.25
C LEU A 47 -10.13 -3.80 -16.96
N SER A 48 -9.86 -2.73 -17.69
CA SER A 48 -8.59 -2.60 -18.37
C SER A 48 -7.50 -1.97 -17.53
N GLY A 49 -7.81 -1.64 -16.27
CA GLY A 49 -6.83 -1.10 -15.34
C GLY A 49 -7.15 0.30 -14.90
N GLY A 50 -6.11 1.05 -14.58
CA GLY A 50 -6.24 2.40 -14.04
C GLY A 50 -6.22 2.41 -12.54
N PHE A 51 -6.27 3.59 -11.96
CA PHE A 51 -6.14 3.79 -10.51
C PHE A 51 -7.24 4.72 -10.01
N ILE A 52 -7.93 4.29 -8.97
CA ILE A 52 -8.92 5.11 -8.28
C ILE A 52 -8.67 5.01 -6.79
N ALA A 53 -8.73 6.16 -6.11
CA ALA A 53 -8.69 6.22 -4.66
C ALA A 53 -9.88 7.00 -4.16
N ARG A 54 -10.51 6.51 -3.10
CA ARG A 54 -11.68 7.13 -2.49
C ARG A 54 -11.60 7.02 -1.00
N TYR A 55 -12.24 7.98 -0.32
CA TYR A 55 -12.43 7.86 1.12
C TYR A 55 -13.43 6.76 1.40
N THR A 56 -13.07 5.85 2.30
CA THR A 56 -13.88 4.67 2.57
C THR A 56 -15.25 5.05 3.12
N HIS A 57 -15.31 6.02 4.05
CA HIS A 57 -16.57 6.34 4.72
C HIS A 57 -17.55 7.13 3.85
N SER A 58 -17.06 7.92 2.90
CA SER A 58 -17.92 8.81 2.12
C SER A 58 -17.98 8.46 0.64
N GLY A 59 -16.98 7.71 0.15
CA GLY A 59 -16.85 7.46 -1.28
C GLY A 59 -16.32 8.64 -2.07
N ALA A 60 -16.00 9.76 -1.40
CA ALA A 60 -15.47 10.92 -2.09
C ALA A 60 -14.11 10.61 -2.70
N PRO A 61 -13.79 11.20 -3.86
CA PRO A 61 -12.50 10.90 -4.49
C PRO A 61 -11.32 11.45 -3.69
N TYR A 62 -10.23 10.70 -3.72
CA TYR A 62 -8.96 11.11 -3.13
C TYR A 62 -7.96 11.20 -4.27
N SER A 63 -7.40 12.36 -4.51
CA SER A 63 -6.68 12.64 -5.75
C SER A 63 -5.16 12.46 -5.63
N SER A 64 -4.70 11.59 -4.75
CA SER A 64 -3.28 11.35 -4.56
C SER A 64 -2.99 9.86 -4.50
N HIS A 65 -1.75 9.49 -4.79
CA HIS A 65 -1.26 8.12 -4.59
C HIS A 65 -0.66 7.95 -3.20
N ASP A 66 -0.45 9.04 -2.48
CA ASP A 66 0.19 8.97 -1.16
C ASP A 66 -0.79 8.51 -0.11
N CYS A 67 -0.35 7.60 0.73
CA CYS A 67 -1.17 7.13 1.84
C CYS A 67 -0.26 6.82 3.02
N TYR A 68 -0.88 6.55 4.16
CA TYR A 68 -0.14 6.29 5.38
C TYR A 68 -0.71 5.06 6.06
N VAL A 69 0.18 4.22 6.56
CA VAL A 69 -0.21 3.03 7.30
C VAL A 69 0.61 3.05 8.59
N ASP A 70 -0.08 3.11 9.73
CA ASP A 70 0.58 3.18 11.04
C ASP A 70 1.62 4.29 11.09
N GLY A 71 1.33 5.41 10.45
CA GLY A 71 2.22 6.56 10.43
C GLY A 71 3.35 6.48 9.42
N VAL A 72 3.42 5.41 8.64
CA VAL A 72 4.49 5.24 7.65
C VAL A 72 3.99 5.70 6.29
N ALA A 73 4.76 6.57 5.65
CA ALA A 73 4.42 7.08 4.32
C ALA A 73 4.54 5.97 3.28
N CYS A 74 3.50 5.81 2.50
CA CYS A 74 3.41 4.77 1.48
C CYS A 74 2.86 5.36 0.18
N ARG A 75 2.93 4.56 -0.87
CA ARG A 75 2.38 4.94 -2.16
C ARG A 75 1.56 3.80 -2.73
N ALA A 76 0.36 4.12 -3.19
CA ALA A 76 -0.52 3.17 -3.83
C ALA A 76 -0.43 3.34 -5.34
N ASP A 77 -0.30 2.25 -6.06
CA ASP A 77 -0.22 2.28 -7.51
C ASP A 77 -0.96 1.11 -8.10
N GLU A 78 -1.25 1.22 -9.40
CA GLU A 78 -1.81 0.11 -10.13
C GLU A 78 -0.76 -0.99 -10.26
N ALA A 79 -1.13 -2.22 -9.91
CA ALA A 79 -0.23 -3.35 -10.05
C ALA A 79 -0.16 -3.79 -11.51
N ARG A 80 0.94 -4.43 -11.88
CA ARG A 80 1.20 -4.79 -13.27
C ARG A 80 0.10 -5.66 -13.89
N PHE A 81 -0.42 -6.60 -13.13
CA PHE A 81 -1.41 -7.55 -13.65
C PHE A 81 -2.80 -7.29 -13.09
N GLY A 82 -3.07 -6.06 -12.72
CA GLY A 82 -4.36 -5.68 -12.16
C GLY A 82 -4.30 -5.61 -10.65
N GLY A 83 -5.31 -4.96 -10.06
CA GLY A 83 -5.33 -4.70 -8.64
C GLY A 83 -4.48 -3.51 -8.28
N ILE A 84 -4.33 -3.29 -6.99
CA ILE A 84 -3.59 -2.16 -6.46
C ILE A 84 -2.52 -2.70 -5.52
N VAL A 85 -1.32 -2.14 -5.63
CA VAL A 85 -0.23 -2.48 -4.73
C VAL A 85 0.13 -1.24 -3.93
N ILE A 86 0.33 -1.42 -2.62
CA ILE A 86 0.79 -0.33 -1.76
C ILE A 86 2.15 -0.70 -1.23
N GLN A 87 3.11 0.19 -1.40
CA GLN A 87 4.47 -0.02 -0.92
C GLN A 87 4.87 1.10 0.00
N ALA A 88 5.68 0.78 1.01
CA ALA A 88 6.32 1.81 1.81
C ALA A 88 7.25 2.61 0.92
N ASN A 89 7.34 3.93 1.15
CA ASN A 89 8.18 4.77 0.30
C ASN A 89 9.65 4.43 0.44
N GLU A 90 10.05 3.92 1.59
CA GLU A 90 11.41 3.44 1.77
C GLU A 90 11.43 2.36 2.82
N ALA A 91 12.46 1.55 2.79
CA ALA A 91 12.61 0.47 3.75
C ALA A 91 12.76 1.03 5.15
N LEU A 92 12.06 0.41 6.10
CA LEU A 92 12.23 0.78 7.50
C LEU A 92 13.51 0.17 8.02
N GLU A 93 14.33 1.02 8.63
CA GLU A 93 15.58 0.56 9.21
C GLU A 93 15.52 0.73 10.70
N ARG A 94 15.31 -0.35 11.39
CA ARG A 94 15.13 -0.34 12.82
C ARG A 94 16.35 0.21 13.53
N GLY A 95 16.10 1.08 14.50
CA GLY A 95 17.16 1.66 15.29
C GLY A 95 17.99 2.70 14.58
N ARG A 96 17.53 3.13 13.42
CA ARG A 96 18.24 4.09 12.62
C ARG A 96 17.46 5.39 12.54
N HIS A 97 18.15 6.45 12.55
CA HIS A 97 17.52 7.77 12.53
C HIS A 97 18.29 8.81 11.77
#